data_2de97f259e20d29446b17511b19de7bd
#
_entry.id   2de97f259e20d29446b17511b19de7bd
#
_cell.length_a   1.000
_cell.length_b   1.000
_cell.length_c   1.000
_cell.angle_alpha   90.00
_cell.angle_beta   90.00
_cell.angle_gamma   90.00
#
_symmetry.space_group_name_H-M   'P 1'
#
loop_
_entity.id
_entity.type
_entity.pdbx_description
1 polymer ?
#
loop_
_entity_poly.entity_id
_entity_poly.type
_entity_poly.pdbx_seq_one_letter_code
_entity_poly.pdbx_strand_id
1 'polypeptide(L)'
;MPRGPMGGRRAVEEPHDFGKVMGKLVNYCRNYLPVIIIALILGAAGTVCQIVGPDKLKDMTNEIVKGLPAIVNGRPVMNSVDFGTVGHIAWTLVALYVGYAVLGYVQSWMMANVTQRTAQRLRESISVKINKLPLKYFDKVSYGDVLSRITNDVDAIGQTLGQSLGSLITSVTLFVGALVMMFYNNVIMTLCAIGASLIGLIIMMAIMKSSQKYFARQQMALGDVNGHVEEMYAGHLIVKAYNGEADSIRRFEKYNSDLYESGWKSQFLSGLMMPLMNFVGNFGYVVVCVVGAALALDGQIEFGVIVAFMMYIRLFTQPLSQFAQAFQNLQRCAAAAERVFGFLEEPEMEDESDKSALLGTNGHEVKGDVEFSHVQFGYEPGKPIIHDFSASVSAGQKVAIVGPTGAGKTTMVNLLMRFYEISGGSISIDGVDTKSVPRWNVHDQFSMVLQDTWVFRGTVRENIAYSKPGVTNKQIEDACKAVGLDHFIRSLPDGYDTVLDDKSSLSQGQKQLLTIARAMVQDAPILILDEATSSVDTRTEELIQKAMDALTVGRTSFVIAHRLSTIRDADMILVMNHGDVIERGTHDELLAAGGFYADLYNSQFALAD
;
A
#
# COMPACT_ATOMS: atom_id res chain seq x y z
N MET A 1 -15.44 -2.45 -15.80
CA MET A 1 -15.65 -2.27 -14.34
C MET A 1 -15.80 -0.79 -14.05
N PRO A 2 -16.83 -0.34 -13.32
CA PRO A 2 -16.91 1.06 -12.93
C PRO A 2 -15.76 1.32 -11.94
N ARG A 3 -14.86 2.21 -12.31
CA ARG A 3 -13.84 2.75 -11.40
C ARG A 3 -14.59 3.46 -10.28
N GLY A 4 -14.64 2.84 -9.09
CA GLY A 4 -15.09 3.53 -7.89
C GLY A 4 -14.23 4.78 -7.67
N PRO A 5 -14.75 5.83 -7.02
CA PRO A 5 -14.00 7.04 -6.78
C PRO A 5 -12.70 6.66 -6.07
N MET A 6 -11.56 7.06 -6.64
CA MET A 6 -10.26 6.94 -5.98
C MET A 6 -10.41 7.65 -4.63
N GLY A 7 -10.38 6.87 -3.56
CA GLY A 7 -10.55 7.38 -2.22
C GLY A 7 -9.57 8.49 -1.95
N GLY A 8 -10.09 9.72 -1.82
CA GLY A 8 -9.33 10.83 -1.30
C GLY A 8 -8.60 10.35 -0.04
N ARG A 9 -7.33 10.71 0.14
CA ARG A 9 -6.53 10.38 1.33
C ARG A 9 -7.41 10.62 2.55
N ARG A 10 -7.94 9.54 3.12
CA ARG A 10 -8.70 9.61 4.37
C ARG A 10 -7.82 10.35 5.38
N ALA A 11 -8.41 11.31 6.08
CA ALA A 11 -7.81 11.89 7.26
C ALA A 11 -7.20 10.76 8.09
N VAL A 12 -6.04 11.00 8.70
CA VAL A 12 -5.33 10.00 9.51
C VAL A 12 -6.36 9.36 10.44
N GLU A 13 -6.82 8.16 10.09
CA GLU A 13 -7.74 7.39 10.93
C GLU A 13 -7.00 7.11 12.22
N GLU A 14 -7.55 7.55 13.34
CA GLU A 14 -7.02 7.16 14.64
C GLU A 14 -7.23 5.65 14.79
N PRO A 15 -6.22 4.90 15.23
CA PRO A 15 -6.36 3.46 15.39
C PRO A 15 -7.45 3.17 16.44
N HIS A 16 -8.35 2.24 16.15
CA HIS A 16 -9.44 1.85 17.05
C HIS A 16 -8.93 1.31 18.39
N ASP A 17 -7.78 0.62 18.40
CA ASP A 17 -7.16 0.07 19.62
C ASP A 17 -5.64 0.14 19.51
N PHE A 18 -5.09 1.29 19.90
CA PHE A 18 -3.65 1.55 19.87
C PHE A 18 -2.82 0.48 20.61
N GLY A 19 -3.26 0.08 21.81
CA GLY A 19 -2.51 -0.87 22.63
C GLY A 19 -2.41 -2.26 22.01
N LYS A 20 -3.53 -2.76 21.47
CA LYS A 20 -3.59 -4.08 20.83
C LYS A 20 -2.76 -4.11 19.54
N VAL A 21 -2.85 -3.07 18.72
CA VAL A 21 -2.10 -2.99 17.46
C VAL A 21 -0.60 -2.89 17.71
N MET A 22 -0.18 -2.05 18.65
CA MET A 22 1.23 -1.97 19.05
C MET A 22 1.74 -3.27 19.66
N GLY A 23 0.90 -3.98 20.40
CA GLY A 23 1.22 -5.34 20.91
C GLY A 23 1.47 -6.34 19.78
N LYS A 24 0.65 -6.33 18.72
CA LYS A 24 0.87 -7.14 17.51
C LYS A 24 2.19 -6.80 16.82
N LEU A 25 2.50 -5.51 16.68
CA LEU A 25 3.76 -5.06 16.08
C LEU A 25 4.97 -5.50 16.88
N VAL A 26 4.94 -5.36 18.20
CA VAL A 26 6.01 -5.83 19.10
C VAL A 26 6.18 -7.35 18.99
N ASN A 27 5.09 -8.10 18.96
CA ASN A 27 5.15 -9.55 18.78
C ASN A 27 5.72 -9.95 17.42
N TYR A 28 5.37 -9.23 16.35
CA TYR A 28 5.93 -9.45 15.01
C TYR A 28 7.45 -9.19 14.98
N CYS A 29 7.90 -8.16 15.71
CA CYS A 29 9.31 -7.83 15.87
C CYS A 29 10.04 -8.66 16.94
N ARG A 30 9.41 -9.68 17.53
CA ARG A 30 9.95 -10.44 18.68
C ARG A 30 11.38 -10.95 18.48
N ASN A 31 11.70 -11.42 17.30
CA ASN A 31 13.05 -11.92 16.96
C ASN A 31 14.11 -10.81 16.96
N TYR A 32 13.71 -9.56 16.78
CA TYR A 32 14.58 -8.38 16.75
C TYR A 32 14.58 -7.61 18.08
N LEU A 33 13.70 -7.95 19.04
CA LEU A 33 13.62 -7.27 20.33
C LEU A 33 14.95 -7.16 21.06
N PRO A 34 15.80 -8.22 21.15
CA PRO A 34 17.10 -8.08 21.80
C PRO A 34 17.98 -7.01 21.16
N VAL A 35 17.99 -6.94 19.82
CA VAL A 35 18.77 -5.95 19.06
C VAL A 35 18.22 -4.55 19.28
N ILE A 36 16.89 -4.40 19.29
CA ILE A 36 16.21 -3.12 19.56
C ILE A 36 16.56 -2.64 20.98
N ILE A 37 16.45 -3.51 22.00
CA ILE A 37 16.75 -3.15 23.38
C ILE A 37 18.22 -2.72 23.54
N ILE A 38 19.17 -3.45 22.95
CA ILE A 38 20.58 -3.09 22.96
C ILE A 38 20.81 -1.73 22.29
N ALA A 39 20.20 -1.50 21.13
CA ALA A 39 20.29 -0.22 20.43
C ALA A 39 19.74 0.96 21.28
N LEU A 40 18.61 0.76 21.96
CA LEU A 40 18.02 1.77 22.84
C LEU A 40 18.91 2.05 24.07
N ILE A 41 19.52 1.01 24.66
CA ILE A 41 20.48 1.17 25.76
C ILE A 41 21.72 1.94 25.30
N LEU A 42 22.27 1.63 24.12
CA LEU A 42 23.40 2.34 23.56
C LEU A 42 23.06 3.83 23.30
N GLY A 43 21.87 4.11 22.80
CA GLY A 43 21.38 5.48 22.61
C GLY A 43 21.24 6.25 23.92
N ALA A 44 20.70 5.62 24.95
CA ALA A 44 20.61 6.20 26.30
C ALA A 44 22.02 6.44 26.89
N ALA A 45 22.92 5.48 26.79
CA ALA A 45 24.30 5.62 27.25
C ALA A 45 25.05 6.74 26.53
N GLY A 46 24.90 6.85 25.20
CA GLY A 46 25.44 7.97 24.44
C GLY A 46 24.87 9.32 24.92
N THR A 47 23.56 9.38 25.15
CA THR A 47 22.91 10.62 25.66
C THR A 47 23.42 10.99 27.06
N VAL A 48 23.73 10.02 27.93
CA VAL A 48 24.36 10.31 29.23
C VAL A 48 25.72 10.97 29.05
N CYS A 49 26.55 10.52 28.08
CA CYS A 49 27.80 11.19 27.74
C CYS A 49 27.59 12.67 27.38
N GLN A 50 26.53 12.98 26.62
CA GLN A 50 26.15 14.35 26.25
C GLN A 50 25.73 15.18 27.46
N ILE A 51 24.96 14.59 28.40
CA ILE A 51 24.44 15.25 29.61
C ILE A 51 25.56 15.64 30.60
N VAL A 52 26.61 14.84 30.67
CA VAL A 52 27.78 15.10 31.55
C VAL A 52 28.67 16.23 31.00
N GLY A 53 28.59 16.50 29.68
CA GLY A 53 29.41 17.54 29.05
C GLY A 53 29.34 18.93 29.71
N PRO A 54 28.13 19.49 29.94
CA PRO A 54 27.99 20.80 30.59
C PRO A 54 28.59 20.87 32.01
N ASP A 55 28.54 19.76 32.76
CA ASP A 55 29.15 19.72 34.10
C ASP A 55 30.69 19.77 34.02
N LYS A 56 31.30 19.07 33.08
CA LYS A 56 32.74 19.18 32.82
C LYS A 56 33.15 20.55 32.30
N LEU A 57 32.26 21.18 31.49
CA LEU A 57 32.51 22.57 31.06
C LEU A 57 32.41 23.56 32.23
N LYS A 58 31.53 23.33 33.21
CA LYS A 58 31.49 24.05 34.49
C LYS A 58 32.84 23.98 35.20
N ASP A 59 33.39 22.76 35.38
CA ASP A 59 34.66 22.51 36.01
C ASP A 59 35.80 23.25 35.29
N MET A 60 35.84 23.18 33.96
CA MET A 60 36.85 23.90 33.14
C MET A 60 36.72 25.41 33.28
N THR A 61 35.49 25.94 33.25
CA THR A 61 35.25 27.39 33.40
C THR A 61 35.71 27.88 34.79
N ASN A 62 35.39 27.14 35.85
CA ASN A 62 35.79 27.49 37.20
C ASN A 62 37.32 27.51 37.34
N GLU A 63 38.04 26.57 36.71
CA GLU A 63 39.48 26.53 36.75
C GLU A 63 40.13 27.71 36.00
N ILE A 64 39.56 28.11 34.87
CA ILE A 64 39.97 29.30 34.12
C ILE A 64 39.74 30.57 34.96
N VAL A 65 38.55 30.67 35.59
CA VAL A 65 38.21 31.86 36.42
C VAL A 65 39.14 32.00 37.62
N LYS A 66 39.55 30.91 38.29
CA LYS A 66 40.53 30.91 39.38
C LYS A 66 41.87 31.48 38.96
N GLY A 67 42.28 31.28 37.69
CA GLY A 67 43.52 31.79 37.14
C GLY A 67 43.51 33.25 36.69
N LEU A 68 42.31 33.92 36.70
CA LEU A 68 42.22 35.31 36.31
C LEU A 68 42.78 36.25 37.41
N PRO A 69 43.35 37.41 37.02
CA PRO A 69 43.82 38.39 37.98
C PRO A 69 42.71 38.82 38.94
N ALA A 70 42.92 38.62 40.22
CA ALA A 70 41.97 39.07 41.27
C ALA A 70 42.57 40.28 42.02
N ILE A 71 41.72 41.26 42.35
CA ILE A 71 42.16 42.38 43.18
C ILE A 71 41.92 41.97 44.66
N VAL A 72 43.03 41.63 45.34
CA VAL A 72 43.01 41.27 46.76
C VAL A 72 43.69 42.44 47.51
N ASN A 73 42.96 43.07 48.43
CA ASN A 73 43.41 44.23 49.22
C ASN A 73 43.92 45.41 48.35
N GLY A 74 43.27 45.69 47.20
CA GLY A 74 43.61 46.78 46.31
C GLY A 74 44.87 46.57 45.46
N ARG A 75 45.42 45.35 45.44
CA ARG A 75 46.58 44.99 44.59
C ARG A 75 46.17 43.87 43.61
N PRO A 76 46.53 43.97 42.31
CA PRO A 76 46.32 42.89 41.37
C PRO A 76 47.23 41.69 41.72
N VAL A 77 46.63 40.54 42.10
CA VAL A 77 47.33 39.28 42.25
C VAL A 77 47.16 38.53 40.94
N MET A 78 48.28 38.29 40.26
CA MET A 78 48.26 37.41 39.06
C MET A 78 48.25 35.96 39.51
N ASN A 79 47.12 35.27 39.33
CA ASN A 79 47.05 33.82 39.41
C ASN A 79 47.39 33.27 38.02
N SER A 80 48.00 32.08 37.97
CA SER A 80 48.25 31.38 36.70
C SER A 80 47.17 30.34 36.48
N VAL A 81 46.60 30.31 35.29
CA VAL A 81 45.68 29.24 34.89
C VAL A 81 46.44 27.92 34.82
N ASP A 82 45.96 26.88 35.47
CA ASP A 82 46.52 25.54 35.33
C ASP A 82 46.08 24.90 33.99
N PHE A 83 46.94 25.14 32.99
CA PHE A 83 46.71 24.56 31.65
C PHE A 83 46.75 23.03 31.63
N GLY A 84 47.39 22.37 32.60
CA GLY A 84 47.39 20.92 32.73
C GLY A 84 46.01 20.38 33.07
N THR A 85 45.37 20.97 34.13
CA THR A 85 44.02 20.60 34.54
C THR A 85 42.99 20.95 33.46
N VAL A 86 43.07 22.13 32.86
CA VAL A 86 42.20 22.56 31.76
C VAL A 86 42.33 21.60 30.56
N GLY A 87 43.58 21.21 30.21
CA GLY A 87 43.85 20.25 29.13
C GLY A 87 43.24 18.86 29.42
N HIS A 88 43.36 18.37 30.66
CA HIS A 88 42.78 17.10 31.06
C HIS A 88 41.25 17.11 30.94
N ILE A 89 40.58 18.19 31.39
CA ILE A 89 39.11 18.35 31.27
C ILE A 89 38.73 18.44 29.79
N ALA A 90 39.48 19.18 28.96
CA ALA A 90 39.22 19.28 27.52
C ALA A 90 39.29 17.89 26.83
N TRP A 91 40.31 17.07 27.14
CA TRP A 91 40.38 15.70 26.62
C TRP A 91 39.23 14.81 27.12
N THR A 92 38.79 14.99 28.35
CA THR A 92 37.61 14.28 28.89
C THR A 92 36.35 14.67 28.11
N LEU A 93 36.16 15.95 27.80
CA LEU A 93 35.05 16.42 26.97
C LEU A 93 35.07 15.82 25.56
N VAL A 94 36.28 15.82 24.94
CA VAL A 94 36.43 15.18 23.60
C VAL A 94 36.09 13.71 23.66
N ALA A 95 36.56 12.97 24.69
CA ALA A 95 36.24 11.55 24.85
C ALA A 95 34.73 11.31 25.04
N LEU A 96 34.03 12.16 25.82
CA LEU A 96 32.58 12.07 26.02
C LEU A 96 31.81 12.32 24.72
N TYR A 97 32.19 13.35 23.93
CA TYR A 97 31.51 13.64 22.67
C TYR A 97 31.82 12.62 21.58
N VAL A 98 33.03 12.09 21.52
CA VAL A 98 33.37 10.95 20.64
C VAL A 98 32.59 9.71 21.05
N GLY A 99 32.49 9.42 22.36
CA GLY A 99 31.66 8.35 22.89
C GLY A 99 30.20 8.49 22.47
N TYR A 100 29.62 9.69 22.63
CA TYR A 100 28.26 9.99 22.16
C TYR A 100 28.08 9.70 20.66
N ALA A 101 29.01 10.18 19.84
CA ALA A 101 28.95 10.00 18.38
C ALA A 101 29.07 8.53 17.97
N VAL A 102 29.99 7.77 18.58
CA VAL A 102 30.19 6.35 18.28
C VAL A 102 28.98 5.51 18.73
N LEU A 103 28.50 5.73 19.95
CA LEU A 103 27.32 5.00 20.46
C LEU A 103 26.07 5.32 19.64
N GLY A 104 25.86 6.58 19.25
CA GLY A 104 24.78 7.01 18.38
C GLY A 104 24.88 6.42 16.97
N TYR A 105 26.08 6.33 16.41
CA TYR A 105 26.32 5.68 15.12
C TYR A 105 25.95 4.19 15.17
N VAL A 106 26.43 3.46 16.18
CA VAL A 106 26.14 2.03 16.35
C VAL A 106 24.64 1.80 16.55
N GLN A 107 24.00 2.62 17.39
CA GLN A 107 22.53 2.58 17.59
C GLN A 107 21.80 2.75 16.24
N SER A 108 22.15 3.80 15.49
CA SER A 108 21.49 4.10 14.22
C SER A 108 21.68 2.99 13.19
N TRP A 109 22.88 2.42 13.12
CA TRP A 109 23.21 1.29 12.24
C TRP A 109 22.39 0.04 12.60
N MET A 110 22.28 -0.29 13.90
CA MET A 110 21.48 -1.42 14.38
C MET A 110 20.00 -1.23 14.05
N MET A 111 19.46 -0.04 14.34
CA MET A 111 18.05 0.26 14.08
C MET A 111 17.71 0.28 12.59
N ALA A 112 18.59 0.81 11.74
CA ALA A 112 18.42 0.78 10.28
C ALA A 112 18.32 -0.67 9.76
N ASN A 113 19.16 -1.56 10.25
CA ASN A 113 19.16 -2.97 9.85
C ASN A 113 17.85 -3.68 10.28
N VAL A 114 17.43 -3.50 11.54
CA VAL A 114 16.16 -4.04 12.05
C VAL A 114 14.98 -3.52 11.24
N THR A 115 14.95 -2.22 10.96
CA THR A 115 13.89 -1.57 10.19
C THR A 115 13.75 -2.17 8.79
N GLN A 116 14.86 -2.28 8.05
CA GLN A 116 14.82 -2.80 6.69
C GLN A 116 14.44 -4.29 6.63
N ARG A 117 14.93 -5.09 7.55
CA ARG A 117 14.53 -6.52 7.64
C ARG A 117 13.05 -6.67 8.01
N THR A 118 12.53 -5.84 8.90
CA THR A 118 11.11 -5.85 9.26
C THR A 118 10.24 -5.44 8.06
N ALA A 119 10.62 -4.38 7.35
CA ALA A 119 9.92 -3.92 6.15
C ALA A 119 9.95 -4.98 5.04
N GLN A 120 11.11 -5.60 4.79
CA GLN A 120 11.24 -6.70 3.83
C GLN A 120 10.29 -7.85 4.18
N ARG A 121 10.27 -8.29 5.43
CA ARG A 121 9.44 -9.39 5.90
C ARG A 121 7.95 -9.08 5.84
N LEU A 122 7.55 -7.83 6.13
CA LEU A 122 6.15 -7.40 5.97
C LEU A 122 5.72 -7.44 4.51
N ARG A 123 6.54 -6.91 3.59
CA ARG A 123 6.25 -6.95 2.14
C ARG A 123 6.16 -8.37 1.61
N GLU A 124 7.06 -9.25 2.04
CA GLU A 124 7.03 -10.68 1.71
C GLU A 124 5.73 -11.33 2.20
N SER A 125 5.37 -11.11 3.49
CA SER A 125 4.13 -11.63 4.07
C SER A 125 2.89 -11.13 3.32
N ILE A 126 2.84 -9.85 2.93
CA ILE A 126 1.74 -9.28 2.15
C ILE A 126 1.70 -9.91 0.75
N SER A 127 2.85 -10.07 0.09
CA SER A 127 2.94 -10.68 -1.25
C SER A 127 2.45 -12.12 -1.25
N VAL A 128 2.85 -12.92 -0.26
CA VAL A 128 2.35 -14.29 -0.09
C VAL A 128 0.85 -14.29 0.19
N LYS A 129 0.38 -13.38 1.05
CA LYS A 129 -1.03 -13.26 1.40
C LYS A 129 -1.93 -12.94 0.21
N ILE A 130 -1.49 -12.04 -0.69
CA ILE A 130 -2.23 -11.69 -1.92
C ILE A 130 -2.59 -12.95 -2.71
N ASN A 131 -1.64 -13.89 -2.85
CA ASN A 131 -1.86 -15.12 -3.63
C ASN A 131 -2.74 -16.16 -2.90
N LYS A 132 -2.96 -16.00 -1.60
CA LYS A 132 -3.79 -16.91 -0.80
C LYS A 132 -5.20 -16.40 -0.52
N LEU A 133 -5.45 -15.13 -0.82
CA LEU A 133 -6.77 -14.53 -0.62
C LEU A 133 -7.74 -14.92 -1.73
N PRO A 134 -9.03 -15.17 -1.38
CA PRO A 134 -10.08 -15.43 -2.36
C PRO A 134 -10.37 -14.18 -3.20
N LEU A 135 -10.77 -14.37 -4.48
CA LEU A 135 -11.16 -13.26 -5.37
C LEU A 135 -12.24 -12.36 -4.79
N LYS A 136 -13.15 -12.92 -4.00
CA LYS A 136 -14.19 -12.18 -3.25
C LYS A 136 -13.64 -11.03 -2.40
N TYR A 137 -12.40 -11.12 -1.94
CA TYR A 137 -11.75 -10.04 -1.21
C TYR A 137 -11.44 -8.85 -2.14
N PHE A 138 -10.90 -9.14 -3.32
CA PHE A 138 -10.51 -8.13 -4.32
C PHE A 138 -11.71 -7.46 -5.01
N ASP A 139 -12.88 -8.08 -5.00
CA ASP A 139 -14.13 -7.44 -5.45
C ASP A 139 -14.52 -6.24 -4.57
N LYS A 140 -14.14 -6.27 -3.29
CA LYS A 140 -14.50 -5.26 -2.29
C LYS A 140 -13.42 -4.22 -2.04
N VAL A 141 -12.17 -4.55 -2.32
CA VAL A 141 -11.00 -3.73 -2.00
C VAL A 141 -10.35 -3.23 -3.29
N SER A 142 -10.07 -1.93 -3.35
CA SER A 142 -9.42 -1.36 -4.53
C SER A 142 -7.97 -1.83 -4.64
N TYR A 143 -7.48 -1.98 -5.87
CA TYR A 143 -6.07 -2.28 -6.14
C TYR A 143 -5.13 -1.25 -5.49
N GLY A 144 -5.51 0.02 -5.51
CA GLY A 144 -4.73 1.10 -4.91
C GLY A 144 -4.60 0.97 -3.38
N ASP A 145 -5.64 0.45 -2.71
CA ASP A 145 -5.59 0.23 -1.25
C ASP A 145 -4.58 -0.88 -0.89
N VAL A 146 -4.55 -1.97 -1.66
CA VAL A 146 -3.58 -3.05 -1.44
C VAL A 146 -2.15 -2.57 -1.71
N LEU A 147 -1.94 -1.83 -2.81
CA LEU A 147 -0.64 -1.24 -3.14
C LEU A 147 -0.16 -0.27 -2.05
N SER A 148 -1.06 0.57 -1.53
CA SER A 148 -0.75 1.51 -0.44
C SER A 148 -0.30 0.80 0.85
N ARG A 149 -0.84 -0.39 1.15
CA ARG A 149 -0.39 -1.20 2.30
C ARG A 149 1.03 -1.70 2.14
N ILE A 150 1.40 -2.15 0.92
CA ILE A 150 2.76 -2.66 0.62
C ILE A 150 3.80 -1.53 0.67
N THR A 151 3.43 -0.33 0.22
CA THR A 151 4.33 0.81 0.09
C THR A 151 4.23 1.72 1.31
N ASN A 152 3.19 2.55 1.38
CA ASN A 152 3.08 3.64 2.34
C ASN A 152 2.97 3.16 3.79
N ASP A 153 2.17 2.10 4.06
CA ASP A 153 1.94 1.64 5.42
C ASP A 153 3.16 0.89 5.97
N VAL A 154 3.81 0.05 5.16
CA VAL A 154 5.06 -0.61 5.57
C VAL A 154 6.17 0.41 5.80
N ASP A 155 6.27 1.46 4.97
CA ASP A 155 7.27 2.52 5.15
C ASP A 155 6.98 3.37 6.39
N ALA A 156 5.72 3.65 6.71
CA ALA A 156 5.34 4.34 7.95
C ALA A 156 5.72 3.54 9.21
N ILE A 157 5.48 2.23 9.20
CA ILE A 157 5.92 1.32 10.27
C ILE A 157 7.46 1.33 10.37
N GLY A 158 8.15 1.20 9.24
CA GLY A 158 9.61 1.22 9.19
C GLY A 158 10.19 2.53 9.73
N GLN A 159 9.68 3.67 9.28
CA GLN A 159 10.14 4.98 9.74
C GLN A 159 9.99 5.14 11.26
N THR A 160 8.88 4.69 11.82
CA THR A 160 8.64 4.76 13.27
C THR A 160 9.61 3.86 14.03
N LEU A 161 9.82 2.62 13.60
CA LEU A 161 10.78 1.71 14.22
C LEU A 161 12.21 2.26 14.13
N GLY A 162 12.63 2.78 12.98
CA GLY A 162 14.00 3.24 12.74
C GLY A 162 14.35 4.55 13.44
N GLN A 163 13.47 5.51 13.41
CA GLN A 163 13.76 6.87 13.87
C GLN A 163 13.03 7.24 15.17
N SER A 164 11.71 6.97 15.25
CA SER A 164 10.90 7.51 16.34
C SER A 164 11.16 6.83 17.68
N LEU A 165 11.42 5.52 17.71
CA LEU A 165 11.75 4.81 18.95
C LEU A 165 13.11 5.26 19.50
N GLY A 166 14.13 5.38 18.64
CA GLY A 166 15.44 5.86 19.03
C GLY A 166 15.38 7.29 19.58
N SER A 167 14.74 8.21 18.84
CA SER A 167 14.60 9.60 19.25
C SER A 167 13.77 9.75 20.54
N LEU A 168 12.76 8.92 20.76
CA LEU A 168 11.96 8.95 22.00
C LEU A 168 12.82 8.61 23.22
N ILE A 169 13.59 7.51 23.18
CA ILE A 169 14.45 7.09 24.28
C ILE A 169 15.55 8.13 24.56
N THR A 170 16.21 8.63 23.49
CA THR A 170 17.23 9.67 23.67
C THR A 170 16.62 10.98 24.24
N SER A 171 15.42 11.35 23.80
CA SER A 171 14.70 12.53 24.31
C SER A 171 14.29 12.36 25.77
N VAL A 172 13.75 11.20 26.17
CA VAL A 172 13.43 10.91 27.57
C VAL A 172 14.68 10.93 28.44
N THR A 173 15.75 10.27 27.98
CA THR A 173 17.03 10.25 28.70
C THR A 173 17.61 11.66 28.84
N LEU A 174 17.56 12.47 27.78
CA LEU A 174 18.05 13.83 27.79
C LEU A 174 17.23 14.74 28.71
N PHE A 175 15.90 14.63 28.66
CA PHE A 175 15.00 15.41 29.49
C PHE A 175 15.19 15.11 30.99
N VAL A 176 15.13 13.82 31.34
CA VAL A 176 15.28 13.38 32.74
C VAL A 176 16.71 13.65 33.23
N GLY A 177 17.71 13.34 32.43
CA GLY A 177 19.11 13.52 32.83
C GLY A 177 19.49 15.00 32.96
N ALA A 178 19.03 15.87 32.03
CA ALA A 178 19.24 17.32 32.15
C ALA A 178 18.57 17.86 33.42
N LEU A 179 17.34 17.44 33.72
CA LEU A 179 16.60 17.84 34.92
C LEU A 179 17.34 17.42 36.20
N VAL A 180 17.81 16.17 36.26
CA VAL A 180 18.60 15.68 37.42
C VAL A 180 19.88 16.50 37.60
N MET A 181 20.63 16.75 36.53
CA MET A 181 21.87 17.53 36.59
C MET A 181 21.62 19.01 36.95
N MET A 182 20.51 19.61 36.51
CA MET A 182 20.09 20.95 36.90
C MET A 182 19.81 21.01 38.43
N PHE A 183 19.04 20.07 38.96
CA PHE A 183 18.78 20.02 40.41
C PHE A 183 20.05 19.72 41.22
N TYR A 184 20.94 18.89 40.71
CA TYR A 184 22.23 18.62 41.36
C TYR A 184 23.12 19.86 41.45
N ASN A 185 23.13 20.72 40.44
CA ASN A 185 23.95 21.91 40.41
C ASN A 185 23.36 23.07 41.23
N ASN A 186 22.06 23.42 41.08
CA ASN A 186 21.41 24.43 41.88
C ASN A 186 19.87 24.39 41.77
N VAL A 187 19.19 24.28 42.89
CA VAL A 187 17.72 24.15 42.96
C VAL A 187 17.00 25.43 42.51
N ILE A 188 17.49 26.63 42.96
CA ILE A 188 16.86 27.92 42.67
C ILE A 188 16.89 28.18 41.15
N MET A 189 18.05 28.04 40.54
CA MET A 189 18.21 28.21 39.07
C MET A 189 17.33 27.23 38.31
N THR A 190 17.21 25.99 38.81
CA THR A 190 16.36 24.95 38.16
C THR A 190 14.90 25.35 38.17
N LEU A 191 14.39 25.82 39.33
CA LEU A 191 12.99 26.26 39.45
C LEU A 191 12.71 27.48 38.55
N CYS A 192 13.64 28.42 38.45
CA CYS A 192 13.54 29.58 37.56
C CYS A 192 13.53 29.13 36.08
N ALA A 193 14.39 28.19 35.69
CA ALA A 193 14.45 27.66 34.34
C ALA A 193 13.17 26.88 33.95
N ILE A 194 12.64 26.06 34.87
CA ILE A 194 11.35 25.36 34.69
C ILE A 194 10.22 26.38 34.58
N GLY A 195 10.17 27.38 35.42
CA GLY A 195 9.15 28.45 35.37
C GLY A 195 9.13 29.17 34.02
N ALA A 196 10.31 29.58 33.52
CA ALA A 196 10.45 30.22 32.22
C ALA A 196 9.99 29.28 31.08
N SER A 197 10.34 27.97 31.15
CA SER A 197 9.93 26.98 30.15
C SER A 197 8.43 26.69 30.18
N LEU A 198 7.78 26.69 31.36
CA LEU A 198 6.34 26.48 31.49
C LEU A 198 5.54 27.65 30.88
N ILE A 199 6.00 28.88 31.00
CA ILE A 199 5.37 30.04 30.33
C ILE A 199 5.38 29.78 28.80
N GLY A 200 6.50 29.35 28.26
CA GLY A 200 6.61 29.03 26.85
C GLY A 200 5.71 27.87 26.39
N LEU A 201 5.60 26.82 27.19
CA LEU A 201 4.69 25.71 26.92
C LEU A 201 3.23 26.14 26.89
N ILE A 202 2.80 27.01 27.80
CA ILE A 202 1.44 27.53 27.82
C ILE A 202 1.14 28.36 26.56
N ILE A 203 2.06 29.23 26.15
CA ILE A 203 1.94 30.01 24.91
C ILE A 203 1.85 29.07 23.70
N MET A 204 2.71 28.04 23.62
CA MET A 204 2.72 27.08 22.57
C MET A 204 1.40 26.30 22.48
N MET A 205 0.86 25.84 23.61
CA MET A 205 -0.43 25.13 23.66
C MET A 205 -1.59 25.99 23.17
N ALA A 206 -1.60 27.28 23.54
CA ALA A 206 -2.62 28.22 23.08
C ALA A 206 -2.59 28.42 21.56
N ILE A 207 -1.41 28.57 20.98
CA ILE A 207 -1.23 28.69 19.52
C ILE A 207 -1.59 27.41 18.81
N MET A 208 -1.16 26.24 19.32
CA MET A 208 -1.47 24.94 18.73
C MET A 208 -2.98 24.68 18.70
N LYS A 209 -3.69 24.96 19.78
CA LYS A 209 -5.16 24.87 19.85
C LYS A 209 -5.84 25.79 18.82
N SER A 210 -5.32 26.99 18.63
CA SER A 210 -5.84 27.93 17.63
C SER A 210 -5.53 27.49 16.20
N SER A 211 -4.35 26.95 15.95
CA SER A 211 -3.89 26.47 14.64
C SER A 211 -4.66 25.23 14.16
N GLN A 212 -5.05 24.33 15.05
CA GLN A 212 -5.70 23.07 14.73
C GLN A 212 -6.99 23.26 13.91
N LYS A 213 -7.78 24.29 14.22
CA LYS A 213 -9.00 24.65 13.48
C LYS A 213 -8.71 24.97 12.00
N TYR A 214 -7.66 25.75 11.76
CA TYR A 214 -7.28 26.14 10.39
C TYR A 214 -6.62 24.99 9.63
N PHE A 215 -5.86 24.16 10.32
CA PHE A 215 -5.27 22.95 9.74
C PHE A 215 -6.34 21.97 9.26
N ALA A 216 -7.38 21.70 10.08
CA ALA A 216 -8.49 20.86 9.69
C ALA A 216 -9.25 21.42 8.47
N ARG A 217 -9.50 22.77 8.46
CA ARG A 217 -10.13 23.43 7.32
C ARG A 217 -9.28 23.37 6.04
N GLN A 218 -7.96 23.54 6.18
CA GLN A 218 -7.02 23.39 5.06
C GLN A 218 -7.05 21.98 4.46
N GLN A 219 -7.12 20.93 5.31
CA GLN A 219 -7.22 19.56 4.83
C GLN A 219 -8.53 19.30 4.07
N MET A 220 -9.65 19.84 4.54
CA MET A 220 -10.93 19.75 3.83
C MET A 220 -10.86 20.47 2.48
N ALA A 221 -10.40 21.73 2.46
CA ALA A 221 -10.27 22.50 1.23
C ALA A 221 -9.30 21.86 0.22
N LEU A 222 -8.21 21.22 0.68
CA LEU A 222 -7.32 20.45 -0.17
C LEU A 222 -8.03 19.23 -0.77
N GLY A 223 -8.89 18.58 -0.01
CA GLY A 223 -9.75 17.49 -0.48
C GLY A 223 -10.68 17.96 -1.60
N ASP A 224 -11.33 19.11 -1.43
CA ASP A 224 -12.25 19.69 -2.43
C ASP A 224 -11.51 20.07 -3.73
N VAL A 225 -10.31 20.68 -3.64
CA VAL A 225 -9.46 20.98 -4.81
C VAL A 225 -9.07 19.70 -5.53
N ASN A 226 -8.57 18.69 -4.79
CA ASN A 226 -8.15 17.42 -5.40
C ASN A 226 -9.32 16.69 -6.07
N GLY A 227 -10.48 16.63 -5.41
CA GLY A 227 -11.69 16.01 -5.97
C GLY A 227 -12.14 16.72 -7.26
N HIS A 228 -12.13 18.05 -7.26
CA HIS A 228 -12.47 18.82 -8.48
C HIS A 228 -11.47 18.57 -9.61
N VAL A 229 -10.17 18.57 -9.33
CA VAL A 229 -9.14 18.31 -10.34
C VAL A 229 -9.28 16.87 -10.90
N GLU A 230 -9.51 15.88 -10.03
CA GLU A 230 -9.72 14.49 -10.46
C GLU A 230 -10.95 14.35 -11.34
N GLU A 231 -12.08 14.96 -10.94
CA GLU A 231 -13.33 14.95 -11.71
C GLU A 231 -13.14 15.61 -13.09
N MET A 232 -12.55 16.81 -13.13
CA MET A 232 -12.33 17.55 -14.39
C MET A 232 -11.30 16.86 -15.29
N TYR A 233 -10.28 16.22 -14.72
CA TYR A 233 -9.30 15.47 -15.50
C TYR A 233 -9.88 14.18 -16.07
N ALA A 234 -10.64 13.43 -15.26
CA ALA A 234 -11.32 12.22 -15.71
C ALA A 234 -12.37 12.52 -16.79
N GLY A 235 -13.11 13.63 -16.62
CA GLY A 235 -14.13 14.10 -17.56
C GLY A 235 -13.64 15.10 -18.62
N HIS A 236 -12.31 15.22 -18.82
CA HIS A 236 -11.74 16.31 -19.65
C HIS A 236 -12.32 16.37 -21.07
N LEU A 237 -12.53 15.21 -21.69
CA LEU A 237 -13.15 15.15 -23.03
C LEU A 237 -14.56 15.76 -23.04
N ILE A 238 -15.35 15.49 -21.99
CA ILE A 238 -16.70 16.04 -21.86
C ILE A 238 -16.65 17.54 -21.61
N VAL A 239 -15.74 18.01 -20.73
CA VAL A 239 -15.53 19.44 -20.48
C VAL A 239 -15.22 20.17 -21.79
N LYS A 240 -14.34 19.60 -22.63
CA LYS A 240 -13.99 20.15 -23.94
C LYS A 240 -15.14 20.11 -24.94
N ALA A 241 -15.86 18.98 -25.03
CA ALA A 241 -16.97 18.81 -25.98
C ALA A 241 -18.13 19.76 -25.71
N TYR A 242 -18.35 20.17 -24.47
CA TYR A 242 -19.45 21.04 -24.05
C TYR A 242 -19.00 22.46 -23.66
N ASN A 243 -17.75 22.86 -23.94
CA ASN A 243 -17.17 24.17 -23.62
C ASN A 243 -17.34 24.55 -22.12
N GLY A 244 -17.15 23.56 -21.24
CA GLY A 244 -17.31 23.69 -19.79
C GLY A 244 -16.14 24.31 -19.05
N GLU A 245 -15.05 24.75 -19.75
CA GLU A 245 -13.81 25.21 -19.13
C GLU A 245 -14.02 26.42 -18.21
N ALA A 246 -14.83 27.40 -18.66
CA ALA A 246 -15.05 28.61 -17.88
C ALA A 246 -15.74 28.33 -16.54
N ASP A 247 -16.70 27.40 -16.49
CA ASP A 247 -17.35 26.99 -15.25
C ASP A 247 -16.41 26.18 -14.36
N SER A 248 -15.64 25.27 -14.95
CA SER A 248 -14.61 24.49 -14.24
C SER A 248 -13.57 25.40 -13.57
N ILE A 249 -13.04 26.39 -14.30
CA ILE A 249 -12.07 27.37 -13.78
C ILE A 249 -12.69 28.16 -12.62
N ARG A 250 -13.92 28.63 -12.76
CA ARG A 250 -14.61 29.40 -11.70
C ARG A 250 -14.79 28.58 -10.42
N ARG A 251 -15.16 27.31 -10.54
CA ARG A 251 -15.27 26.40 -9.39
C ARG A 251 -13.92 26.15 -8.74
N PHE A 252 -12.91 25.90 -9.57
CA PHE A 252 -11.53 25.72 -9.11
C PHE A 252 -11.03 26.95 -8.33
N GLU A 253 -11.24 28.17 -8.86
CA GLU A 253 -10.84 29.41 -8.20
C GLU A 253 -11.48 29.56 -6.82
N LYS A 254 -12.76 29.19 -6.68
CA LYS A 254 -13.44 29.19 -5.39
C LYS A 254 -12.76 28.23 -4.39
N TYR A 255 -12.57 26.96 -4.77
CA TYR A 255 -11.91 25.98 -3.91
C TYR A 255 -10.46 26.38 -3.59
N ASN A 256 -9.74 26.89 -4.57
CA ASN A 256 -8.37 27.35 -4.40
C ASN A 256 -8.27 28.58 -3.47
N SER A 257 -9.24 29.49 -3.53
CA SER A 257 -9.33 30.62 -2.60
C SER A 257 -9.60 30.16 -1.16
N ASP A 258 -10.50 29.19 -0.95
CA ASP A 258 -10.76 28.60 0.36
C ASP A 258 -9.52 27.88 0.90
N LEU A 259 -8.80 27.17 0.05
CA LEU A 259 -7.52 26.53 0.37
C LEU A 259 -6.46 27.55 0.74
N TYR A 260 -6.33 28.63 -0.04
CA TYR A 260 -5.38 29.70 0.23
C TYR A 260 -5.65 30.37 1.60
N GLU A 261 -6.91 30.73 1.89
CA GLU A 261 -7.24 31.40 3.15
C GLU A 261 -6.97 30.52 4.37
N SER A 262 -7.40 29.25 4.31
CA SER A 262 -7.17 28.30 5.38
C SER A 262 -5.69 27.91 5.51
N GLY A 263 -5.02 27.73 4.37
CA GLY A 263 -3.60 27.39 4.29
C GLY A 263 -2.70 28.51 4.82
N TRP A 264 -2.96 29.77 4.42
CA TRP A 264 -2.20 30.91 4.94
C TRP A 264 -2.28 31.00 6.46
N LYS A 265 -3.50 30.94 7.04
CA LYS A 265 -3.71 31.01 8.50
C LYS A 265 -3.06 29.84 9.24
N SER A 266 -3.20 28.63 8.69
CA SER A 266 -2.58 27.41 9.23
C SER A 266 -1.05 27.53 9.22
N GLN A 267 -0.47 27.93 8.08
CA GLN A 267 0.97 28.04 7.90
C GLN A 267 1.59 29.16 8.73
N PHE A 268 0.90 30.31 8.83
CA PHE A 268 1.35 31.42 9.67
C PHE A 268 1.43 31.00 11.14
N LEU A 269 0.35 30.41 11.68
CA LEU A 269 0.33 29.96 13.08
C LEU A 269 1.33 28.82 13.35
N SER A 270 1.44 27.88 12.44
CA SER A 270 2.45 26.81 12.55
C SER A 270 3.87 27.33 12.39
N GLY A 271 4.08 28.30 11.50
CA GLY A 271 5.37 28.95 11.28
C GLY A 271 5.87 29.77 12.49
N LEU A 272 4.96 30.27 13.34
CA LEU A 272 5.32 30.96 14.59
C LEU A 272 5.90 30.02 15.65
N MET A 273 5.67 28.69 15.55
CA MET A 273 6.11 27.74 16.57
C MET A 273 7.62 27.74 16.77
N MET A 274 8.42 27.68 15.70
CA MET A 274 9.89 27.67 15.80
C MET A 274 10.46 28.98 16.37
N PRO A 275 10.09 30.18 15.87
CA PRO A 275 10.53 31.44 16.47
C PRO A 275 10.14 31.56 17.95
N LEU A 276 8.95 31.12 18.32
CA LEU A 276 8.50 31.17 19.71
C LEU A 276 9.25 30.21 20.62
N MET A 277 9.52 28.98 20.15
CA MET A 277 10.36 28.04 20.89
C MET A 277 11.78 28.58 21.09
N ASN A 278 12.35 29.21 20.06
CA ASN A 278 13.66 29.88 20.18
C ASN A 278 13.60 31.06 21.16
N PHE A 279 12.52 31.85 21.10
CA PHE A 279 12.31 32.95 22.05
C PHE A 279 12.24 32.43 23.49
N VAL A 280 11.46 31.37 23.75
CA VAL A 280 11.34 30.74 25.07
C VAL A 280 12.69 30.21 25.56
N GLY A 281 13.44 29.53 24.70
CA GLY A 281 14.79 29.06 25.02
C GLY A 281 15.74 30.20 25.36
N ASN A 282 15.72 31.30 24.60
CA ASN A 282 16.53 32.49 24.84
C ASN A 282 16.06 33.26 26.06
N PHE A 283 14.74 33.35 26.30
CA PHE A 283 14.20 33.96 27.53
C PHE A 283 14.66 33.19 28.76
N GLY A 284 14.54 31.87 28.75
CA GLY A 284 15.05 31.03 29.82
C GLY A 284 16.56 31.19 30.01
N TYR A 285 17.34 31.33 28.93
CA TYR A 285 18.76 31.63 28.98
C TYR A 285 19.02 32.97 29.70
N VAL A 286 18.28 34.04 29.39
CA VAL A 286 18.41 35.36 30.07
C VAL A 286 18.07 35.24 31.55
N VAL A 287 16.98 34.55 31.89
CA VAL A 287 16.57 34.33 33.29
C VAL A 287 17.67 33.63 34.08
N VAL A 288 18.26 32.56 33.50
CA VAL A 288 19.36 31.79 34.11
C VAL A 288 20.60 32.68 34.31
N CYS A 289 20.94 33.52 33.32
CA CYS A 289 22.07 34.45 33.44
C CYS A 289 21.88 35.48 34.54
N VAL A 290 20.68 36.10 34.61
CA VAL A 290 20.39 37.14 35.63
C VAL A 290 20.36 36.54 37.03
N VAL A 291 19.62 35.45 37.23
CA VAL A 291 19.54 34.76 38.52
C VAL A 291 20.89 34.19 38.92
N GLY A 292 21.60 33.58 37.98
CA GLY A 292 22.93 33.02 38.20
C GLY A 292 23.96 34.09 38.58
N ALA A 293 23.93 35.24 37.90
CA ALA A 293 24.82 36.36 38.25
C ALA A 293 24.54 36.89 39.68
N ALA A 294 23.26 37.02 40.06
CA ALA A 294 22.90 37.43 41.42
C ALA A 294 23.43 36.42 42.46
N LEU A 295 23.19 35.12 42.25
CA LEU A 295 23.68 34.07 43.18
C LEU A 295 25.20 33.97 43.21
N ALA A 296 25.89 34.23 42.10
CA ALA A 296 27.35 34.26 42.06
C ALA A 296 27.94 35.45 42.77
N LEU A 297 27.32 36.63 42.68
CA LEU A 297 27.72 37.83 43.44
C LEU A 297 27.55 37.65 44.95
N ASP A 298 26.49 36.91 45.37
CA ASP A 298 26.27 36.52 46.75
C ASP A 298 27.18 35.36 47.23
N GLY A 299 28.04 34.87 46.36
CA GLY A 299 28.96 33.75 46.68
C GLY A 299 28.28 32.37 46.86
N GLN A 300 27.02 32.24 46.46
CA GLN A 300 26.27 30.96 46.60
C GLN A 300 26.59 29.93 45.52
N ILE A 301 27.06 30.37 44.36
CA ILE A 301 27.45 29.50 43.25
C ILE A 301 28.75 30.01 42.59
N GLU A 302 29.49 29.07 41.98
CA GLU A 302 30.63 29.39 41.14
C GLU A 302 30.20 29.83 39.73
N PHE A 303 31.01 30.65 39.07
CA PHE A 303 30.68 31.19 37.74
C PHE A 303 30.40 30.11 36.67
N GLY A 304 31.14 28.99 36.71
CA GLY A 304 30.94 27.88 35.80
C GLY A 304 29.55 27.25 35.88
N VAL A 305 28.85 27.35 37.02
CA VAL A 305 27.46 26.88 37.15
C VAL A 305 26.54 27.61 36.20
N ILE A 306 26.73 28.90 35.98
CA ILE A 306 25.95 29.71 35.02
C ILE A 306 26.15 29.13 33.61
N VAL A 307 27.41 28.86 33.22
CA VAL A 307 27.75 28.30 31.91
C VAL A 307 27.12 26.92 31.70
N ALA A 308 27.15 26.05 32.71
CA ALA A 308 26.47 24.75 32.64
C ALA A 308 24.96 24.89 32.46
N PHE A 309 24.32 25.79 33.21
CA PHE A 309 22.87 26.03 33.10
C PHE A 309 22.46 26.61 31.74
N MET A 310 23.30 27.46 31.14
CA MET A 310 23.09 27.93 29.76
C MET A 310 22.97 26.76 28.74
N MET A 311 23.70 25.68 28.96
CA MET A 311 23.60 24.50 28.13
C MET A 311 22.43 23.58 28.55
N TYR A 312 22.26 23.37 29.87
CA TYR A 312 21.19 22.50 30.37
C TYR A 312 19.80 23.00 30.00
N ILE A 313 19.53 24.31 29.96
CA ILE A 313 18.22 24.80 29.56
C ILE A 313 17.86 24.45 28.11
N ARG A 314 18.85 24.42 27.23
CA ARG A 314 18.66 23.97 25.85
C ARG A 314 18.43 22.45 25.79
N LEU A 315 19.22 21.66 26.53
CA LEU A 315 19.06 20.21 26.61
C LEU A 315 17.74 19.78 27.25
N PHE A 316 17.16 20.62 28.12
CA PHE A 316 15.87 20.44 28.77
C PHE A 316 14.69 20.79 27.85
N THR A 317 14.79 21.89 27.07
CA THR A 317 13.68 22.39 26.25
C THR A 317 13.57 21.66 24.90
N GLN A 318 14.68 21.21 24.31
CA GLN A 318 14.72 20.53 23.01
C GLN A 318 13.85 19.26 22.97
N PRO A 319 13.88 18.34 23.95
CA PRO A 319 13.05 17.14 23.94
C PRO A 319 11.55 17.38 23.94
N LEU A 320 11.08 18.53 24.47
CA LEU A 320 9.65 18.84 24.52
C LEU A 320 8.99 18.88 23.14
N SER A 321 9.70 19.41 22.14
CA SER A 321 9.22 19.41 20.75
C SER A 321 9.29 18.01 20.11
N GLN A 322 10.29 17.21 20.48
CA GLN A 322 10.48 15.86 19.95
C GLN A 322 9.44 14.88 20.47
N PHE A 323 8.94 15.04 21.70
CA PHE A 323 7.85 14.22 22.23
C PHE A 323 6.57 14.33 21.41
N ALA A 324 6.17 15.55 21.05
CA ALA A 324 4.97 15.77 20.24
C ALA A 324 5.09 15.07 18.87
N GLN A 325 6.25 15.20 18.23
CA GLN A 325 6.51 14.57 16.93
C GLN A 325 6.57 13.04 17.02
N ALA A 326 7.22 12.51 18.06
CA ALA A 326 7.28 11.06 18.29
C ALA A 326 5.89 10.47 18.52
N PHE A 327 5.03 11.16 19.26
CA PHE A 327 3.65 10.72 19.49
C PHE A 327 2.82 10.69 18.19
N GLN A 328 2.93 11.71 17.34
CA GLN A 328 2.28 11.73 16.03
C GLN A 328 2.76 10.58 15.13
N ASN A 329 4.07 10.30 15.12
CA ASN A 329 4.63 9.20 14.35
C ASN A 329 4.15 7.84 14.88
N LEU A 330 4.03 7.68 16.20
CA LEU A 330 3.48 6.46 16.80
C LEU A 330 2.01 6.25 16.44
N GLN A 331 1.19 7.31 16.40
CA GLN A 331 -0.20 7.20 15.94
C GLN A 331 -0.29 6.80 14.46
N ARG A 332 0.53 7.40 13.58
CA ARG A 332 0.62 7.00 12.17
C ARG A 332 1.04 5.55 12.00
N CYS A 333 2.03 5.13 12.78
CA CYS A 333 2.49 3.75 12.78
C CYS A 333 1.38 2.79 13.22
N ALA A 334 0.65 3.11 14.27
CA ALA A 334 -0.44 2.28 14.76
C ALA A 334 -1.56 2.14 13.71
N ALA A 335 -1.97 3.24 13.07
CA ALA A 335 -2.96 3.19 11.99
C ALA A 335 -2.47 2.38 10.77
N ALA A 336 -1.21 2.54 10.37
CA ALA A 336 -0.60 1.75 9.32
C ALA A 336 -0.50 0.26 9.68
N ALA A 337 -0.08 -0.04 10.91
CA ALA A 337 0.01 -1.40 11.43
C ALA A 337 -1.38 -2.07 11.52
N GLU A 338 -2.42 -1.35 11.93
CA GLU A 338 -3.80 -1.84 11.95
C GLU A 338 -4.25 -2.30 10.55
N ARG A 339 -4.01 -1.48 9.52
CA ARG A 339 -4.34 -1.82 8.13
C ARG A 339 -3.53 -3.01 7.60
N VAL A 340 -2.22 -3.04 7.89
CA VAL A 340 -1.35 -4.15 7.46
C VAL A 340 -1.72 -5.45 8.15
N PHE A 341 -1.87 -5.46 9.48
CA PHE A 341 -2.23 -6.68 10.21
C PHE A 341 -3.66 -7.10 9.92
N GLY A 342 -4.62 -6.16 9.76
CA GLY A 342 -5.96 -6.46 9.30
C GLY A 342 -5.95 -7.21 7.97
N PHE A 343 -5.11 -6.77 7.01
CA PHE A 343 -4.94 -7.49 5.74
C PHE A 343 -4.31 -8.87 5.91
N LEU A 344 -3.29 -9.01 6.76
CA LEU A 344 -2.63 -10.30 6.99
C LEU A 344 -3.51 -11.31 7.73
N GLU A 345 -4.49 -10.83 8.52
CA GLU A 345 -5.44 -11.65 9.27
C GLU A 345 -6.71 -12.00 8.46
N GLU A 346 -6.89 -11.44 7.25
CA GLU A 346 -8.03 -11.80 6.40
C GLU A 346 -8.07 -13.32 6.15
N PRO A 347 -9.27 -13.91 6.09
CA PRO A 347 -9.42 -15.35 5.83
C PRO A 347 -8.79 -15.73 4.49
N GLU A 348 -7.93 -16.74 4.51
CA GLU A 348 -7.34 -17.34 3.30
C GLU A 348 -8.31 -18.34 2.66
N MET A 349 -8.06 -18.69 1.40
CA MET A 349 -8.69 -19.86 0.78
C MET A 349 -8.32 -21.12 1.60
N GLU A 350 -9.21 -22.08 1.62
CA GLU A 350 -8.95 -23.37 2.27
C GLU A 350 -7.66 -24.00 1.76
N ASP A 351 -6.87 -24.54 2.67
CA ASP A 351 -5.72 -25.38 2.32
C ASP A 351 -6.23 -26.70 1.74
N GLU A 352 -5.82 -26.99 0.51
CA GLU A 352 -6.24 -28.17 -0.24
C GLU A 352 -5.09 -29.19 -0.40
N SER A 353 -4.02 -29.06 0.37
CA SER A 353 -2.86 -29.94 0.32
C SER A 353 -3.17 -31.39 0.69
N ASP A 354 -4.26 -31.64 1.40
CA ASP A 354 -4.75 -32.96 1.82
C ASP A 354 -5.61 -33.66 0.75
N LYS A 355 -6.06 -32.93 -0.30
CA LYS A 355 -6.85 -33.49 -1.39
C LYS A 355 -5.96 -34.34 -2.30
N SER A 356 -6.22 -35.64 -2.34
CA SER A 356 -5.47 -36.61 -3.15
C SER A 356 -6.13 -36.93 -4.50
N ALA A 357 -7.42 -36.63 -4.67
CA ALA A 357 -8.12 -36.82 -5.92
C ALA A 357 -7.63 -35.80 -6.95
N LEU A 358 -7.40 -36.23 -8.18
CA LEU A 358 -6.96 -35.39 -9.30
C LEU A 358 -7.78 -35.72 -10.54
N LEU A 359 -8.12 -34.72 -11.34
CA LEU A 359 -8.61 -34.88 -12.70
C LEU A 359 -7.45 -35.40 -13.59
N GLY A 360 -7.73 -36.30 -14.53
CA GLY A 360 -6.72 -36.78 -15.47
C GLY A 360 -5.71 -37.79 -14.88
N THR A 361 -6.08 -38.53 -13.83
CA THR A 361 -5.23 -39.57 -13.22
C THR A 361 -5.40 -40.95 -13.87
N ASN A 362 -4.43 -41.87 -13.65
CA ASN A 362 -4.40 -43.22 -14.15
C ASN A 362 -4.27 -43.37 -15.69
N GLY A 363 -3.62 -42.41 -16.36
CA GLY A 363 -3.40 -42.46 -17.80
C GLY A 363 -4.64 -42.09 -18.63
N HIS A 364 -5.71 -41.61 -18.00
CA HIS A 364 -6.86 -41.06 -18.69
C HIS A 364 -6.70 -39.54 -18.79
N GLU A 365 -6.58 -39.02 -20.00
CA GLU A 365 -6.66 -37.59 -20.27
C GLU A 365 -8.10 -37.12 -19.99
N VAL A 366 -8.23 -35.88 -19.45
CA VAL A 366 -9.53 -35.26 -19.24
C VAL A 366 -10.20 -35.06 -20.60
N LYS A 367 -11.41 -35.60 -20.75
CA LYS A 367 -12.19 -35.47 -21.99
C LYS A 367 -12.93 -34.13 -22.04
N GLY A 368 -13.35 -33.62 -20.87
CA GLY A 368 -14.05 -32.36 -20.72
C GLY A 368 -15.57 -32.47 -20.72
N ASP A 369 -16.15 -33.60 -20.28
CA ASP A 369 -17.57 -33.68 -19.95
C ASP A 369 -17.83 -32.81 -18.70
N VAL A 370 -18.77 -31.88 -18.78
CA VAL A 370 -19.07 -30.95 -17.66
C VAL A 370 -20.54 -31.08 -17.27
N GLU A 371 -20.80 -31.31 -15.98
CA GLU A 371 -22.14 -31.39 -15.45
C GLU A 371 -22.35 -30.40 -14.30
N PHE A 372 -23.40 -29.60 -14.40
CA PHE A 372 -23.89 -28.73 -13.35
C PHE A 372 -25.17 -29.33 -12.78
N SER A 373 -25.22 -29.58 -11.49
CA SER A 373 -26.38 -30.18 -10.83
C SER A 373 -26.86 -29.29 -9.69
N HIS A 374 -28.02 -28.66 -9.88
CA HIS A 374 -28.68 -27.81 -8.88
C HIS A 374 -27.78 -26.74 -8.26
N VAL A 375 -26.93 -26.10 -9.07
CA VAL A 375 -25.96 -25.10 -8.61
C VAL A 375 -26.65 -23.86 -8.11
N GLN A 376 -26.28 -23.46 -6.90
CA GLN A 376 -26.75 -22.24 -6.24
C GLN A 376 -25.57 -21.36 -5.85
N PHE A 377 -25.70 -20.04 -6.03
CA PHE A 377 -24.63 -19.13 -5.69
C PHE A 377 -25.11 -17.68 -5.50
N GLY A 378 -24.43 -16.94 -4.61
CA GLY A 378 -24.53 -15.49 -4.43
C GLY A 378 -23.26 -14.91 -3.86
N TYR A 379 -22.82 -13.74 -4.35
CA TYR A 379 -21.63 -13.05 -3.84
C TYR A 379 -21.81 -12.54 -2.40
N GLU A 380 -23.05 -12.22 -2.02
CA GLU A 380 -23.42 -11.80 -0.67
C GLU A 380 -24.40 -12.78 -0.03
N PRO A 381 -24.29 -13.02 1.29
CA PRO A 381 -25.27 -13.81 2.01
C PRO A 381 -26.68 -13.23 1.84
N GLY A 382 -27.65 -14.08 1.49
CA GLY A 382 -29.06 -13.69 1.32
C GLY A 382 -29.41 -13.00 -0.01
N LYS A 383 -28.44 -12.85 -0.92
CA LYS A 383 -28.67 -12.33 -2.28
C LYS A 383 -28.24 -13.36 -3.32
N PRO A 384 -29.06 -14.39 -3.60
CA PRO A 384 -28.73 -15.36 -4.63
C PRO A 384 -28.71 -14.69 -6.00
N ILE A 385 -27.74 -15.10 -6.84
CA ILE A 385 -27.63 -14.69 -8.24
C ILE A 385 -27.92 -15.88 -9.15
N ILE A 386 -27.51 -17.08 -8.75
CA ILE A 386 -27.84 -18.36 -9.37
C ILE A 386 -28.73 -19.11 -8.38
N HIS A 387 -29.93 -19.49 -8.81
CA HIS A 387 -30.93 -20.07 -7.91
C HIS A 387 -30.99 -21.59 -7.99
N ASP A 388 -31.02 -22.15 -9.22
CA ASP A 388 -31.05 -23.59 -9.49
C ASP A 388 -30.57 -23.88 -10.91
N PHE A 389 -29.26 -23.82 -11.12
CA PHE A 389 -28.67 -24.01 -12.43
C PHE A 389 -28.30 -25.49 -12.65
N SER A 390 -28.89 -26.10 -13.67
CA SER A 390 -28.58 -27.48 -14.08
C SER A 390 -28.36 -27.57 -15.59
N ALA A 391 -27.22 -28.09 -16.00
CA ALA A 391 -26.84 -28.30 -17.40
C ALA A 391 -25.83 -29.44 -17.53
N SER A 392 -25.88 -30.16 -18.63
CA SER A 392 -24.90 -31.19 -18.99
C SER A 392 -24.31 -30.88 -20.36
N VAL A 393 -23.01 -30.88 -20.46
CA VAL A 393 -22.23 -30.56 -21.67
C VAL A 393 -21.29 -31.72 -21.96
N SER A 394 -21.40 -32.31 -23.12
CA SER A 394 -20.55 -33.44 -23.53
C SER A 394 -19.19 -32.95 -24.03
N ALA A 395 -18.19 -33.83 -23.92
CA ALA A 395 -16.83 -33.56 -24.40
C ALA A 395 -16.83 -33.10 -25.87
N GLY A 396 -16.10 -32.03 -26.15
CA GLY A 396 -15.95 -31.45 -27.49
C GLY A 396 -17.11 -30.57 -27.95
N GLN A 397 -18.19 -30.41 -27.16
CA GLN A 397 -19.29 -29.49 -27.50
C GLN A 397 -18.91 -28.03 -27.37
N LYS A 398 -19.39 -27.21 -28.31
CA LYS A 398 -19.35 -25.74 -28.25
C LYS A 398 -20.66 -25.21 -27.67
N VAL A 399 -20.61 -24.65 -26.47
CA VAL A 399 -21.77 -24.13 -25.74
C VAL A 399 -21.76 -22.62 -25.75
N ALA A 400 -22.80 -21.98 -26.28
CA ALA A 400 -22.99 -20.54 -26.20
C ALA A 400 -23.85 -20.19 -24.97
N ILE A 401 -23.36 -19.29 -24.14
CA ILE A 401 -24.13 -18.74 -23.01
C ILE A 401 -24.64 -17.37 -23.42
N VAL A 402 -25.97 -17.24 -23.53
CA VAL A 402 -26.63 -16.00 -23.97
C VAL A 402 -27.61 -15.49 -22.92
N GLY A 403 -27.89 -14.20 -22.94
CA GLY A 403 -28.85 -13.56 -22.01
C GLY A 403 -28.53 -12.08 -21.82
N PRO A 404 -29.42 -11.31 -21.22
CA PRO A 404 -29.24 -9.88 -20.98
C PRO A 404 -28.07 -9.62 -20.02
N THR A 405 -27.65 -8.35 -19.95
CA THR A 405 -26.63 -7.92 -18.96
C THR A 405 -27.18 -8.15 -17.55
N GLY A 406 -26.36 -8.77 -16.70
CA GLY A 406 -26.78 -9.15 -15.34
C GLY A 406 -27.50 -10.51 -15.23
N ALA A 407 -27.66 -11.27 -16.31
CA ALA A 407 -28.25 -12.60 -16.29
C ALA A 407 -27.43 -13.68 -15.55
N GLY A 408 -26.18 -13.40 -15.17
CA GLY A 408 -25.31 -14.36 -14.46
C GLY A 408 -24.29 -15.10 -15.34
N LYS A 409 -24.14 -14.73 -16.62
CA LYS A 409 -23.23 -15.41 -17.58
C LYS A 409 -21.78 -15.49 -17.07
N THR A 410 -21.17 -14.37 -16.73
CA THR A 410 -19.80 -14.31 -16.20
C THR A 410 -19.70 -15.02 -14.83
N THR A 411 -20.76 -14.97 -14.02
CA THR A 411 -20.82 -15.70 -12.75
C THR A 411 -20.70 -17.20 -12.98
N MET A 412 -21.41 -17.75 -13.97
CA MET A 412 -21.31 -19.17 -14.32
C MET A 412 -19.90 -19.61 -14.68
N VAL A 413 -19.21 -18.82 -15.51
CA VAL A 413 -17.81 -19.08 -15.89
C VAL A 413 -16.90 -19.05 -14.66
N ASN A 414 -17.09 -18.07 -13.77
CA ASN A 414 -16.32 -17.95 -12.53
C ASN A 414 -16.54 -19.16 -11.58
N LEU A 415 -17.76 -19.72 -11.56
CA LEU A 415 -18.07 -20.92 -10.78
C LEU A 415 -17.47 -22.17 -11.41
N LEU A 416 -17.50 -22.30 -12.74
CA LEU A 416 -16.88 -23.40 -13.46
C LEU A 416 -15.36 -23.45 -13.22
N MET A 417 -14.71 -22.27 -13.23
CA MET A 417 -13.28 -22.12 -12.88
C MET A 417 -13.02 -22.27 -11.36
N ARG A 418 -14.06 -22.42 -10.56
CA ARG A 418 -13.93 -22.48 -9.10
C ARG A 418 -13.20 -21.28 -8.48
N PHE A 419 -13.35 -20.10 -9.08
CA PHE A 419 -12.90 -18.83 -8.49
C PHE A 419 -13.73 -18.45 -7.25
N TYR A 420 -14.94 -18.97 -7.18
CA TYR A 420 -15.85 -18.86 -6.04
C TYR A 420 -16.45 -20.24 -5.71
N GLU A 421 -16.68 -20.48 -4.43
CA GLU A 421 -17.33 -21.72 -3.99
C GLU A 421 -18.86 -21.59 -4.13
N ILE A 422 -19.49 -22.61 -4.69
CA ILE A 422 -20.96 -22.71 -4.81
C ILE A 422 -21.60 -22.86 -3.43
N SER A 423 -22.79 -22.28 -3.24
CA SER A 423 -23.55 -22.37 -2.00
C SER A 423 -24.36 -23.67 -1.89
N GLY A 424 -24.72 -24.29 -3.02
CA GLY A 424 -25.46 -25.55 -3.11
C GLY A 424 -25.24 -26.22 -4.47
N GLY A 425 -25.61 -27.49 -4.55
CA GLY A 425 -25.40 -28.29 -5.76
C GLY A 425 -23.97 -28.80 -5.95
N SER A 426 -23.63 -29.20 -7.17
CA SER A 426 -22.28 -29.67 -7.55
C SER A 426 -21.95 -29.30 -9.00
N ILE A 427 -20.65 -29.15 -9.26
CA ILE A 427 -20.05 -29.02 -10.60
C ILE A 427 -19.05 -30.15 -10.75
N SER A 428 -19.23 -31.01 -11.75
CA SER A 428 -18.32 -32.11 -12.02
C SER A 428 -17.69 -32.01 -13.41
N ILE A 429 -16.45 -32.50 -13.53
CA ILE A 429 -15.71 -32.64 -14.77
C ILE A 429 -15.37 -34.15 -14.92
N ASP A 430 -15.78 -34.77 -16.04
CA ASP A 430 -15.66 -36.20 -16.27
C ASP A 430 -16.18 -37.05 -15.09
N GLY A 431 -17.28 -36.61 -14.47
CA GLY A 431 -17.91 -37.28 -13.33
C GLY A 431 -17.22 -37.05 -11.97
N VAL A 432 -16.15 -36.26 -11.90
CA VAL A 432 -15.43 -35.94 -10.66
C VAL A 432 -15.86 -34.54 -10.16
N ASP A 433 -16.39 -34.45 -8.94
CA ASP A 433 -16.76 -33.17 -8.34
C ASP A 433 -15.54 -32.26 -8.17
N THR A 434 -15.62 -31.04 -8.71
CA THR A 434 -14.55 -30.04 -8.65
C THR A 434 -14.17 -29.65 -7.21
N LYS A 435 -15.07 -29.82 -6.23
CA LYS A 435 -14.76 -29.61 -4.80
C LYS A 435 -13.87 -30.68 -4.21
N SER A 436 -13.84 -31.89 -4.77
CA SER A 436 -13.06 -33.01 -4.28
C SER A 436 -11.58 -32.96 -4.69
N VAL A 437 -11.23 -32.13 -5.66
CA VAL A 437 -9.88 -31.97 -6.19
C VAL A 437 -9.28 -30.61 -5.83
N PRO A 438 -7.94 -30.45 -5.82
CA PRO A 438 -7.32 -29.14 -5.60
C PRO A 438 -7.66 -28.14 -6.72
N ARG A 439 -7.82 -26.86 -6.38
CA ARG A 439 -8.14 -25.80 -7.37
C ARG A 439 -7.12 -25.70 -8.51
N TRP A 440 -5.84 -25.85 -8.21
CA TRP A 440 -4.81 -25.81 -9.25
C TRP A 440 -5.02 -26.90 -10.31
N ASN A 441 -5.47 -28.08 -9.91
CA ASN A 441 -5.75 -29.16 -10.83
C ASN A 441 -7.00 -28.91 -11.68
N VAL A 442 -8.02 -28.23 -11.09
CA VAL A 442 -9.19 -27.74 -11.86
C VAL A 442 -8.72 -26.71 -12.89
N HIS A 443 -7.92 -25.71 -12.49
CA HIS A 443 -7.44 -24.64 -13.36
C HIS A 443 -6.57 -25.17 -14.52
N ASP A 444 -5.81 -26.24 -14.30
CA ASP A 444 -4.99 -26.87 -15.35
C ASP A 444 -5.83 -27.46 -16.50
N GLN A 445 -7.12 -27.73 -16.25
CA GLN A 445 -8.03 -28.27 -17.28
C GLN A 445 -8.63 -27.17 -18.17
N PHE A 446 -8.32 -25.91 -17.92
CA PHE A 446 -8.93 -24.78 -18.62
C PHE A 446 -7.91 -23.92 -19.37
N SER A 447 -8.28 -23.54 -20.59
CA SER A 447 -7.71 -22.37 -21.27
C SER A 447 -8.75 -21.24 -21.27
N MET A 448 -8.33 -20.01 -21.03
CA MET A 448 -9.24 -18.87 -20.88
C MET A 448 -8.81 -17.68 -21.73
N VAL A 449 -9.73 -17.15 -22.52
CA VAL A 449 -9.58 -15.89 -23.26
C VAL A 449 -10.62 -14.92 -22.73
N LEU A 450 -10.14 -13.91 -21.98
CA LEU A 450 -10.99 -12.91 -21.35
C LEU A 450 -11.25 -11.71 -22.27
N GLN A 451 -12.31 -10.97 -21.98
CA GLN A 451 -12.63 -9.69 -22.60
C GLN A 451 -11.53 -8.66 -22.37
N ASP A 452 -11.04 -8.55 -21.13
CA ASP A 452 -9.92 -7.69 -20.77
C ASP A 452 -8.60 -8.43 -21.04
N THR A 453 -7.90 -7.99 -22.08
CA THR A 453 -6.61 -8.56 -22.48
C THR A 453 -5.48 -8.02 -21.64
N TRP A 454 -4.92 -8.85 -20.76
CA TRP A 454 -3.80 -8.45 -19.92
C TRP A 454 -2.47 -8.93 -20.50
N VAL A 455 -1.51 -8.00 -20.61
CA VAL A 455 -0.13 -8.24 -21.03
C VAL A 455 0.79 -7.91 -19.87
N PHE A 456 1.61 -8.87 -19.45
CA PHE A 456 2.58 -8.69 -18.38
C PHE A 456 3.83 -8.00 -18.92
N ARG A 457 4.52 -7.25 -18.05
CA ARG A 457 5.83 -6.71 -18.38
C ARG A 457 6.84 -7.85 -18.53
N GLY A 458 7.26 -8.11 -19.75
CA GLY A 458 8.14 -9.22 -20.14
C GLY A 458 8.19 -9.34 -21.65
N THR A 459 8.97 -10.27 -22.17
CA THR A 459 9.06 -10.51 -23.61
C THR A 459 7.74 -11.05 -24.18
N VAL A 460 7.56 -10.95 -25.50
CA VAL A 460 6.44 -11.60 -26.20
C VAL A 460 6.42 -13.10 -25.86
N ARG A 461 7.59 -13.75 -25.87
CA ARG A 461 7.77 -15.17 -25.56
C ARG A 461 7.28 -15.51 -24.15
N GLU A 462 7.71 -14.73 -23.16
CA GLU A 462 7.28 -14.91 -21.76
C GLU A 462 5.77 -14.70 -21.59
N ASN A 463 5.20 -13.77 -22.31
CA ASN A 463 3.76 -13.52 -22.28
C ASN A 463 2.93 -14.65 -22.87
N ILE A 464 3.43 -15.34 -23.90
CA ILE A 464 2.72 -16.47 -24.54
C ILE A 464 2.90 -17.75 -23.74
N ALA A 465 4.14 -18.08 -23.31
CA ALA A 465 4.41 -19.25 -22.48
C ALA A 465 3.76 -19.13 -21.11
N TYR A 466 3.75 -17.92 -20.56
CA TYR A 466 3.26 -17.51 -19.24
C TYR A 466 3.67 -18.51 -18.13
N SER A 467 2.73 -19.23 -17.53
CA SER A 467 3.01 -20.14 -16.39
C SER A 467 3.24 -21.60 -16.81
N LYS A 468 3.11 -21.95 -18.10
CA LYS A 468 3.29 -23.34 -18.55
C LYS A 468 4.78 -23.70 -18.63
N PRO A 469 5.28 -24.67 -17.84
CA PRO A 469 6.67 -25.08 -17.90
C PRO A 469 6.97 -25.89 -19.18
N GLY A 470 8.21 -25.80 -19.67
CA GLY A 470 8.69 -26.63 -20.76
C GLY A 470 8.21 -26.28 -22.17
N VAL A 471 7.56 -25.10 -22.33
CA VAL A 471 7.12 -24.61 -23.64
C VAL A 471 8.33 -24.32 -24.53
N THR A 472 8.37 -24.93 -25.70
CA THR A 472 9.44 -24.74 -26.69
C THR A 472 9.20 -23.48 -27.54
N ASN A 473 10.29 -22.90 -28.06
CA ASN A 473 10.19 -21.76 -28.98
C ASN A 473 9.34 -22.08 -30.20
N LYS A 474 9.42 -23.32 -30.68
CA LYS A 474 8.63 -23.77 -31.82
C LYS A 474 7.13 -23.76 -31.53
N GLN A 475 6.70 -24.22 -30.37
CA GLN A 475 5.28 -24.16 -29.96
C GLN A 475 4.75 -22.74 -29.91
N ILE A 476 5.57 -21.80 -29.39
CA ILE A 476 5.22 -20.36 -29.35
C ILE A 476 5.09 -19.80 -30.78
N GLU A 477 6.05 -20.10 -31.66
CA GLU A 477 6.03 -19.63 -33.05
C GLU A 477 4.84 -20.21 -33.82
N ASP A 478 4.56 -21.51 -33.63
CA ASP A 478 3.45 -22.20 -34.30
C ASP A 478 2.09 -21.64 -33.83
N ALA A 479 1.93 -21.35 -32.52
CA ALA A 479 0.75 -20.68 -32.00
C ALA A 479 0.60 -19.28 -32.61
N CYS A 480 1.68 -18.49 -32.68
CA CYS A 480 1.64 -17.15 -33.28
C CYS A 480 1.31 -17.15 -34.77
N LYS A 481 1.77 -18.19 -35.52
CA LYS A 481 1.40 -18.38 -36.93
C LYS A 481 -0.07 -18.70 -37.05
N ALA A 482 -0.59 -19.59 -36.20
CA ALA A 482 -1.99 -19.99 -36.22
C ALA A 482 -2.94 -18.81 -36.00
N VAL A 483 -2.58 -17.85 -35.13
CA VAL A 483 -3.38 -16.63 -34.88
C VAL A 483 -3.01 -15.47 -35.81
N GLY A 484 -2.06 -15.63 -36.73
CA GLY A 484 -1.66 -14.57 -37.68
C GLY A 484 -0.78 -13.45 -37.08
N LEU A 485 -0.17 -13.65 -35.91
CA LEU A 485 0.69 -12.67 -35.25
C LEU A 485 2.17 -12.78 -35.61
N ASP A 486 2.65 -13.91 -36.16
CA ASP A 486 4.08 -14.20 -36.38
C ASP A 486 4.77 -13.11 -37.21
N HIS A 487 4.14 -12.68 -38.33
CA HIS A 487 4.71 -11.63 -39.19
C HIS A 487 4.88 -10.31 -38.44
N PHE A 488 3.87 -9.91 -37.67
CA PHE A 488 3.92 -8.68 -36.87
C PHE A 488 5.04 -8.77 -35.80
N ILE A 489 5.10 -9.87 -35.05
CA ILE A 489 6.12 -10.05 -34.00
C ILE A 489 7.52 -9.98 -34.60
N ARG A 490 7.77 -10.61 -35.75
CA ARG A 490 9.07 -10.57 -36.43
C ARG A 490 9.42 -9.17 -36.98
N SER A 491 8.43 -8.28 -37.14
CA SER A 491 8.68 -6.89 -37.53
C SER A 491 9.07 -5.99 -36.35
N LEU A 492 8.93 -6.45 -35.10
CA LEU A 492 9.39 -5.75 -33.92
C LEU A 492 10.92 -5.75 -33.85
N PRO A 493 11.54 -4.75 -33.20
CA PRO A 493 13.02 -4.62 -33.15
C PRO A 493 13.74 -5.89 -32.70
N ASP A 494 13.24 -6.55 -31.65
CA ASP A 494 13.81 -7.76 -31.05
C ASP A 494 12.94 -9.00 -31.31
N GLY A 495 11.97 -8.93 -32.22
CA GLY A 495 11.08 -10.04 -32.56
C GLY A 495 10.35 -10.58 -31.33
N TYR A 496 10.46 -11.91 -31.11
CA TYR A 496 9.83 -12.58 -29.95
C TYR A 496 10.43 -12.20 -28.59
N ASP A 497 11.61 -11.61 -28.56
CA ASP A 497 12.28 -11.16 -27.36
C ASP A 497 12.02 -9.67 -27.05
N THR A 498 11.19 -9.01 -27.85
CA THR A 498 10.71 -7.65 -27.60
C THR A 498 9.96 -7.60 -26.27
N VAL A 499 10.37 -6.69 -25.38
CA VAL A 499 9.74 -6.49 -24.09
C VAL A 499 8.44 -5.69 -24.25
N LEU A 500 7.36 -6.26 -23.79
CA LEU A 500 6.04 -5.63 -23.73
C LEU A 500 5.86 -4.96 -22.37
N ASP A 501 5.19 -3.80 -22.35
CA ASP A 501 4.75 -3.09 -21.15
C ASP A 501 3.37 -2.47 -21.39
N ASP A 502 2.80 -1.80 -20.38
CA ASP A 502 1.50 -1.12 -20.49
C ASP A 502 1.47 -0.03 -21.58
N LYS A 503 2.64 0.49 -21.97
CA LYS A 503 2.82 1.51 -22.99
C LYS A 503 3.23 0.91 -24.35
N SER A 504 3.34 -0.43 -24.43
CA SER A 504 3.69 -1.10 -25.67
C SER A 504 2.69 -0.75 -26.76
N SER A 505 3.20 -0.57 -27.96
CA SER A 505 2.47 -0.14 -29.17
C SER A 505 1.52 -1.20 -29.74
N LEU A 506 1.14 -2.23 -28.96
CA LEU A 506 0.18 -3.23 -29.39
C LEU A 506 -1.23 -2.66 -29.44
N SER A 507 -1.89 -2.84 -30.57
CA SER A 507 -3.33 -2.54 -30.68
C SER A 507 -4.16 -3.50 -29.81
N GLN A 508 -5.39 -3.11 -29.50
CA GLN A 508 -6.30 -3.97 -28.72
C GLN A 508 -6.50 -5.34 -29.36
N GLY A 509 -6.63 -5.39 -30.70
CA GLY A 509 -6.74 -6.65 -31.44
C GLY A 509 -5.47 -7.51 -31.35
N GLN A 510 -4.28 -6.88 -31.44
CA GLN A 510 -3.02 -7.61 -31.27
C GLN A 510 -2.86 -8.19 -29.85
N LYS A 511 -3.26 -7.44 -28.80
CA LYS A 511 -3.30 -7.97 -27.43
C LYS A 511 -4.24 -9.16 -27.33
N GLN A 512 -5.39 -9.11 -27.99
CA GLN A 512 -6.35 -10.21 -28.00
C GLN A 512 -5.81 -11.45 -28.71
N LEU A 513 -5.20 -11.29 -29.89
CA LEU A 513 -4.52 -12.38 -30.60
C LEU A 513 -3.38 -13.00 -29.76
N LEU A 514 -2.65 -12.19 -29.00
CA LEU A 514 -1.61 -12.67 -28.08
C LEU A 514 -2.19 -13.53 -26.94
N THR A 515 -3.35 -13.13 -26.38
CA THR A 515 -4.03 -13.95 -25.36
C THR A 515 -4.62 -15.25 -25.94
N ILE A 516 -5.05 -15.25 -27.20
CA ILE A 516 -5.47 -16.46 -27.90
C ILE A 516 -4.26 -17.38 -28.13
N ALA A 517 -3.10 -16.84 -28.56
CA ALA A 517 -1.87 -17.63 -28.69
C ALA A 517 -1.44 -18.25 -27.35
N ARG A 518 -1.59 -17.53 -26.23
CA ARG A 518 -1.38 -18.06 -24.88
C ARG A 518 -2.30 -19.25 -24.59
N ALA A 519 -3.59 -19.13 -24.91
CA ALA A 519 -4.57 -20.20 -24.73
C ALA A 519 -4.25 -21.45 -25.62
N MET A 520 -3.76 -21.22 -26.85
CA MET A 520 -3.28 -22.32 -27.72
C MET A 520 -2.10 -23.08 -27.14
N VAL A 521 -1.13 -22.33 -26.57
CA VAL A 521 0.06 -22.94 -25.95
C VAL A 521 -0.33 -23.67 -24.65
N GLN A 522 -1.32 -23.22 -23.91
CA GLN A 522 -1.85 -23.89 -22.72
C GLN A 522 -2.42 -25.27 -23.08
N ASP A 523 -3.13 -25.39 -24.18
CA ASP A 523 -3.64 -26.64 -24.75
C ASP A 523 -4.47 -27.49 -23.78
N ALA A 524 -5.39 -26.84 -23.08
CA ALA A 524 -6.29 -27.49 -22.13
C ALA A 524 -7.55 -28.05 -22.79
N PRO A 525 -8.16 -29.15 -22.25
CA PRO A 525 -9.33 -29.80 -22.83
C PRO A 525 -10.61 -28.96 -22.80
N ILE A 526 -10.71 -27.99 -21.85
CA ILE A 526 -11.87 -27.14 -21.72
C ILE A 526 -11.46 -25.68 -21.99
N LEU A 527 -12.27 -24.98 -22.77
CA LEU A 527 -12.02 -23.61 -23.19
C LEU A 527 -13.12 -22.68 -22.72
N ILE A 528 -12.73 -21.53 -22.21
CA ILE A 528 -13.62 -20.42 -21.86
C ILE A 528 -13.28 -19.21 -22.72
N LEU A 529 -14.28 -18.73 -23.46
CA LEU A 529 -14.16 -17.55 -24.32
C LEU A 529 -15.16 -16.48 -23.87
N ASP A 530 -14.64 -15.29 -23.50
CA ASP A 530 -15.48 -14.11 -23.25
C ASP A 530 -15.31 -13.15 -24.44
N GLU A 531 -16.33 -13.12 -25.29
CA GLU A 531 -16.30 -12.47 -26.60
C GLU A 531 -16.73 -11.01 -26.51
N ALA A 532 -15.78 -10.08 -26.40
CA ALA A 532 -16.05 -8.67 -26.60
C ALA A 532 -14.97 -8.00 -27.47
N THR A 533 -15.32 -7.72 -28.71
CA THR A 533 -14.44 -7.10 -29.71
C THR A 533 -14.90 -5.70 -30.14
N SER A 534 -15.52 -4.93 -29.25
CA SER A 534 -16.18 -3.65 -29.55
C SER A 534 -15.26 -2.51 -30.03
N SER A 535 -13.95 -2.75 -30.15
CA SER A 535 -12.97 -1.67 -30.46
C SER A 535 -11.87 -2.09 -31.44
N VAL A 536 -12.16 -3.04 -32.34
CA VAL A 536 -11.18 -3.62 -33.27
C VAL A 536 -11.62 -3.39 -34.71
N ASP A 537 -10.68 -3.15 -35.64
CA ASP A 537 -10.98 -3.02 -37.06
C ASP A 537 -11.45 -4.36 -37.66
N THR A 538 -12.24 -4.29 -38.73
CA THR A 538 -12.90 -5.46 -39.36
C THR A 538 -11.91 -6.56 -39.77
N ARG A 539 -10.72 -6.20 -40.28
CA ARG A 539 -9.71 -7.18 -40.71
C ARG A 539 -9.13 -7.95 -39.52
N THR A 540 -8.80 -7.23 -38.44
CA THR A 540 -8.29 -7.85 -37.22
C THR A 540 -9.39 -8.66 -36.54
N GLU A 541 -10.65 -8.23 -36.62
CA GLU A 541 -11.81 -8.96 -36.15
C GLU A 541 -11.97 -10.33 -36.83
N GLU A 542 -11.83 -10.38 -38.18
CA GLU A 542 -11.83 -11.66 -38.91
C GLU A 542 -10.68 -12.58 -38.50
N LEU A 543 -9.49 -12.03 -38.23
CA LEU A 543 -8.36 -12.84 -37.73
C LEU A 543 -8.63 -13.39 -36.34
N ILE A 544 -9.19 -12.59 -35.45
CA ILE A 544 -9.58 -13.03 -34.10
C ILE A 544 -10.61 -14.15 -34.18
N GLN A 545 -11.65 -14.00 -35.04
CA GLN A 545 -12.68 -15.01 -35.21
C GLN A 545 -12.09 -16.34 -35.73
N LYS A 546 -11.27 -16.31 -36.76
CA LYS A 546 -10.58 -17.49 -37.28
C LYS A 546 -9.69 -18.15 -36.22
N ALA A 547 -8.98 -17.37 -35.43
CA ALA A 547 -8.15 -17.86 -34.33
C ALA A 547 -8.99 -18.52 -33.22
N MET A 548 -10.13 -17.92 -32.89
CA MET A 548 -11.09 -18.47 -31.93
C MET A 548 -11.69 -19.79 -32.43
N ASP A 549 -12.14 -19.84 -33.67
CA ASP A 549 -12.71 -21.05 -34.25
C ASP A 549 -11.66 -22.19 -34.30
N ALA A 550 -10.42 -21.89 -34.68
CA ALA A 550 -9.33 -22.86 -34.64
C ALA A 550 -9.04 -23.36 -33.22
N LEU A 551 -9.20 -22.51 -32.20
CA LEU A 551 -8.98 -22.85 -30.80
C LEU A 551 -10.08 -23.78 -30.24
N THR A 552 -11.34 -23.68 -30.72
CA THR A 552 -12.46 -24.51 -30.25
C THR A 552 -12.46 -25.94 -30.76
N VAL A 553 -11.74 -26.24 -31.85
CA VAL A 553 -11.72 -27.58 -32.47
C VAL A 553 -11.24 -28.63 -31.49
N GLY A 554 -12.06 -29.67 -31.26
CA GLY A 554 -11.75 -30.81 -30.40
C GLY A 554 -11.75 -30.54 -28.90
N ARG A 555 -12.25 -29.36 -28.45
CA ARG A 555 -12.32 -28.95 -27.05
C ARG A 555 -13.73 -28.62 -26.63
N THR A 556 -14.05 -28.94 -25.40
CA THR A 556 -15.31 -28.46 -24.79
C THR A 556 -15.20 -26.94 -24.57
N SER A 557 -16.09 -26.20 -25.23
CA SER A 557 -15.93 -24.72 -25.26
C SER A 557 -17.17 -24.01 -24.68
N PHE A 558 -16.97 -23.18 -23.67
CA PHE A 558 -17.99 -22.29 -23.12
C PHE A 558 -17.75 -20.88 -23.65
N VAL A 559 -18.68 -20.34 -24.43
CA VAL A 559 -18.55 -19.05 -25.07
C VAL A 559 -19.62 -18.09 -24.53
N ILE A 560 -19.20 -17.00 -23.84
CA ILE A 560 -20.12 -15.91 -23.54
C ILE A 560 -20.31 -15.12 -24.84
N ALA A 561 -21.40 -15.44 -25.55
CA ALA A 561 -21.57 -14.98 -26.90
C ALA A 561 -22.24 -13.59 -26.94
N HIS A 562 -21.58 -12.67 -27.62
CA HIS A 562 -22.08 -11.34 -27.97
C HIS A 562 -22.24 -11.15 -29.48
N ARG A 563 -21.93 -12.20 -30.28
CA ARG A 563 -22.04 -12.18 -31.74
C ARG A 563 -22.98 -13.23 -32.24
N LEU A 564 -23.70 -12.86 -33.30
CA LEU A 564 -24.66 -13.75 -33.94
C LEU A 564 -24.02 -15.03 -34.51
N SER A 565 -22.87 -14.89 -35.19
CA SER A 565 -22.14 -16.04 -35.77
C SER A 565 -21.77 -17.09 -34.71
N THR A 566 -21.24 -16.64 -33.58
CA THR A 566 -20.85 -17.53 -32.49
C THR A 566 -22.02 -18.27 -31.85
N ILE A 567 -23.17 -17.59 -31.75
CA ILE A 567 -24.40 -18.19 -31.21
C ILE A 567 -24.96 -19.21 -32.18
N ARG A 568 -25.00 -18.89 -33.47
CA ARG A 568 -25.56 -19.74 -34.52
C ARG A 568 -24.78 -21.04 -34.71
N ASP A 569 -23.45 -20.99 -34.61
CA ASP A 569 -22.55 -22.10 -34.83
C ASP A 569 -22.28 -22.94 -33.54
N ALA A 570 -23.04 -22.72 -32.47
CA ALA A 570 -22.93 -23.46 -31.23
C ALA A 570 -23.76 -24.75 -31.29
N ASP A 571 -23.18 -25.85 -30.75
CA ASP A 571 -23.88 -27.14 -30.63
C ASP A 571 -25.02 -27.08 -29.62
N MET A 572 -24.89 -26.22 -28.61
CA MET A 572 -25.89 -25.97 -27.60
C MET A 572 -25.89 -24.48 -27.16
N ILE A 573 -27.05 -23.93 -27.00
CA ILE A 573 -27.25 -22.59 -26.45
C ILE A 573 -27.91 -22.74 -25.08
N LEU A 574 -27.31 -22.11 -24.07
CA LEU A 574 -27.88 -21.94 -22.74
C LEU A 574 -28.37 -20.50 -22.61
N VAL A 575 -29.67 -20.33 -22.52
CA VAL A 575 -30.33 -19.03 -22.39
C VAL A 575 -30.52 -18.71 -20.92
N MET A 576 -29.81 -17.71 -20.44
CA MET A 576 -29.86 -17.30 -19.02
C MET A 576 -30.70 -16.05 -18.83
N ASN A 577 -31.53 -16.08 -17.81
CA ASN A 577 -32.28 -14.92 -17.33
C ASN A 577 -32.37 -14.96 -15.80
N HIS A 578 -32.08 -13.85 -15.12
CA HIS A 578 -32.11 -13.75 -13.66
C HIS A 578 -31.42 -14.91 -12.91
N GLY A 579 -30.29 -15.40 -13.43
CA GLY A 579 -29.48 -16.45 -12.80
C GLY A 579 -29.87 -17.90 -13.09
N ASP A 580 -30.93 -18.12 -13.86
CA ASP A 580 -31.39 -19.46 -14.20
C ASP A 580 -31.26 -19.71 -15.71
N VAL A 581 -31.14 -20.98 -16.12
CA VAL A 581 -31.30 -21.41 -17.51
C VAL A 581 -32.78 -21.56 -17.78
N ILE A 582 -33.32 -20.67 -18.60
CA ILE A 582 -34.75 -20.68 -18.96
C ILE A 582 -35.03 -21.47 -20.24
N GLU A 583 -34.05 -21.55 -21.15
CA GLU A 583 -34.15 -22.30 -22.39
C GLU A 583 -32.82 -22.93 -22.74
N ARG A 584 -32.86 -24.09 -23.40
CA ARG A 584 -31.65 -24.79 -23.92
C ARG A 584 -31.99 -25.48 -25.23
N GLY A 585 -31.08 -25.50 -26.18
CA GLY A 585 -31.27 -26.15 -27.48
C GLY A 585 -30.31 -25.62 -28.52
N THR A 586 -30.47 -25.99 -29.77
CA THR A 586 -29.78 -25.42 -30.91
C THR A 586 -30.40 -24.09 -31.34
N HIS A 587 -29.73 -23.34 -32.20
CA HIS A 587 -30.26 -22.08 -32.73
C HIS A 587 -31.63 -22.23 -33.39
N ASP A 588 -31.77 -23.23 -34.27
CA ASP A 588 -33.00 -23.47 -35.03
C ASP A 588 -34.18 -23.92 -34.13
N GLU A 589 -33.88 -24.79 -33.16
CA GLU A 589 -34.86 -25.25 -32.17
C GLU A 589 -35.42 -24.11 -31.32
N LEU A 590 -34.52 -23.25 -30.81
CA LEU A 590 -34.92 -22.13 -29.95
C LEU A 590 -35.63 -21.01 -30.72
N LEU A 591 -35.29 -20.77 -31.98
CA LEU A 591 -36.04 -19.86 -32.84
C LEU A 591 -37.42 -20.40 -33.17
N ALA A 592 -37.53 -21.71 -33.50
CA ALA A 592 -38.82 -22.32 -33.78
C ALA A 592 -39.76 -22.36 -32.55
N ALA A 593 -39.19 -22.48 -31.34
CA ALA A 593 -39.95 -22.42 -30.09
C ALA A 593 -40.62 -21.05 -29.82
N GLY A 594 -40.11 -19.96 -30.43
CA GLY A 594 -40.65 -18.61 -30.30
C GLY A 594 -40.63 -18.07 -28.88
N GLY A 595 -39.65 -18.52 -28.05
CA GLY A 595 -39.51 -18.16 -26.66
C GLY A 595 -38.63 -16.93 -26.43
N PHE A 596 -38.07 -16.84 -25.23
CA PHE A 596 -37.22 -15.71 -24.82
C PHE A 596 -35.97 -15.53 -25.71
N TYR A 597 -35.39 -16.65 -26.20
CA TYR A 597 -34.31 -16.62 -27.14
C TYR A 597 -34.68 -15.95 -28.46
N ALA A 598 -35.86 -16.31 -29.01
CA ALA A 598 -36.34 -15.73 -30.26
C ALA A 598 -36.59 -14.22 -30.11
N ASP A 599 -37.15 -13.79 -28.97
CA ASP A 599 -37.34 -12.36 -28.66
C ASP A 599 -36.00 -11.63 -28.53
N LEU A 600 -35.00 -12.22 -27.84
CA LEU A 600 -33.66 -11.67 -27.67
C LEU A 600 -32.96 -11.57 -29.05
N TYR A 601 -33.04 -12.61 -29.86
CA TYR A 601 -32.48 -12.65 -31.21
C TYR A 601 -33.09 -11.55 -32.08
N ASN A 602 -34.41 -11.47 -32.16
CA ASN A 602 -35.11 -10.46 -32.98
C ASN A 602 -34.85 -9.04 -32.50
N SER A 603 -34.69 -8.80 -31.22
CA SER A 603 -34.41 -7.47 -30.68
C SER A 603 -32.98 -6.99 -30.88
N GLN A 604 -32.00 -7.90 -30.87
CA GLN A 604 -30.59 -7.55 -30.94
C GLN A 604 -29.97 -7.72 -32.34
N PHE A 605 -30.48 -8.65 -33.14
CA PHE A 605 -29.80 -9.09 -34.37
C PHE A 605 -30.64 -9.03 -35.64
N ALA A 606 -31.97 -9.05 -35.57
CA ALA A 606 -32.84 -9.04 -36.76
C ALA A 606 -32.86 -7.69 -37.53
N LEU A 607 -32.17 -6.66 -37.04
CA LEU A 607 -31.97 -5.38 -37.73
C LEU A 607 -30.62 -5.30 -38.48
N ALA A 608 -29.84 -6.36 -38.47
CA ALA A 608 -28.48 -6.42 -39.05
C ALA A 608 -28.39 -7.23 -40.36
N ASP A 609 -29.50 -7.85 -40.83
CA ASP A 609 -29.62 -8.54 -42.11
C ASP A 609 -30.24 -7.58 -43.20
#